data_a52c88d255fbc95acd2c06d36d729cef
#
_entry.id   a52c88d255fbc95acd2c06d36d729cef
#
_cell.length_a   1.000
_cell.length_b   1.000
_cell.length_c   1.000
_cell.angle_alpha   90.00
_cell.angle_beta   90.00
_cell.angle_gamma   90.00
#
_symmetry.space_group_name_H-M   'P 1'
#
loop_
_entity.id
_entity.type
_entity.pdbx_description
1 polymer ?
#
loop_
_entity_poly.entity_id
_entity_poly.type
_entity_poly.pdbx_seq_one_letter_code
_entity_poly.pdbx_strand_id
1 'polypeptide(L)'
;MTERQSKLIKLVNLYQKIEVSRLAELLDVSQVTIRKDLDHLEEEGLLSREHGYALIKNANDINTRLTINYDKKIEIATKAAEMVSNGETVMLESGSTCTLLAEQLAKLKKDITIITNSAYIAIRIRDLPIRKVILLGGEYQKEYQGMVGPLVR
;
A
#
# COMPACT_ATOMS: atom_id res chain seq x y z
N MET A 1 3.55 -1.17 -10.00
CA MET A 1 2.13 -1.44 -10.37
C MET A 1 1.85 -0.83 -11.75
N THR A 2 1.27 -1.59 -12.67
CA THR A 2 0.90 -1.13 -14.01
C THR A 2 -0.48 -0.45 -14.01
N GLU A 3 -0.79 0.30 -15.08
CA GLU A 3 -2.13 0.93 -15.24
C GLU A 3 -3.25 -0.14 -15.25
N ARG A 4 -3.01 -1.29 -15.88
CA ARG A 4 -3.96 -2.41 -15.91
C ARG A 4 -4.19 -2.97 -14.52
N GLN A 5 -3.14 -3.19 -13.72
CA GLN A 5 -3.24 -3.65 -12.34
C GLN A 5 -4.01 -2.66 -11.46
N SER A 6 -3.82 -1.35 -11.66
CA SER A 6 -4.60 -0.32 -10.98
C SER A 6 -6.10 -0.40 -11.32
N LYS A 7 -6.43 -0.57 -12.62
CA LYS A 7 -7.82 -0.77 -13.04
C LYS A 7 -8.44 -2.05 -12.48
N LEU A 8 -7.66 -3.14 -12.44
CA LEU A 8 -8.07 -4.42 -11.88
C LEU A 8 -8.41 -4.28 -10.39
N ILE A 9 -7.55 -3.65 -9.61
CA ILE A 9 -7.79 -3.36 -8.18
C ILE A 9 -9.09 -2.55 -8.01
N LYS A 10 -9.31 -1.51 -8.83
CA LYS A 10 -10.53 -0.70 -8.77
C LYS A 10 -11.79 -1.53 -9.01
N LEU A 11 -11.77 -2.43 -9.98
CA LEU A 11 -12.89 -3.33 -10.26
C LEU A 11 -13.14 -4.30 -9.11
N VAL A 12 -12.10 -4.92 -8.56
CA VAL A 12 -12.25 -5.82 -7.41
C VAL A 12 -12.75 -5.06 -6.18
N ASN A 13 -12.30 -3.83 -5.93
CA ASN A 13 -12.83 -2.98 -4.87
C ASN A 13 -14.32 -2.62 -5.07
N LEU A 14 -14.73 -2.36 -6.31
CA LEU A 14 -16.11 -2.02 -6.64
C LEU A 14 -17.06 -3.20 -6.43
N TYR A 15 -16.68 -4.38 -6.93
CA TYR A 15 -17.52 -5.58 -6.91
C TYR A 15 -17.33 -6.43 -5.64
N GLN A 16 -16.30 -6.15 -4.82
CA GLN A 16 -15.88 -6.90 -3.62
C GLN A 16 -15.44 -8.35 -3.91
N LYS A 17 -16.12 -9.02 -4.85
CA LYS A 17 -15.80 -10.33 -5.39
C LYS A 17 -16.22 -10.35 -6.87
N ILE A 18 -15.32 -10.72 -7.78
CA ILE A 18 -15.56 -10.72 -9.22
C ILE A 18 -14.86 -11.90 -9.90
N GLU A 19 -15.49 -12.51 -10.89
CA GLU A 19 -14.91 -13.60 -11.67
C GLU A 19 -13.74 -13.12 -12.55
N VAL A 20 -12.71 -13.98 -12.68
CA VAL A 20 -11.56 -13.74 -13.56
C VAL A 20 -12.00 -13.56 -15.04
N SER A 21 -13.02 -14.33 -15.49
CA SER A 21 -13.63 -14.19 -16.80
C SER A 21 -14.19 -12.79 -17.02
N ARG A 22 -14.94 -12.29 -16.03
CA ARG A 22 -15.55 -10.95 -16.11
C ARG A 22 -14.51 -9.83 -16.08
N LEU A 23 -13.43 -9.98 -15.29
CA LEU A 23 -12.30 -9.04 -15.30
C LEU A 23 -11.61 -9.01 -16.68
N ALA A 24 -11.46 -10.17 -17.32
CA ALA A 24 -10.87 -10.27 -18.66
C ALA A 24 -11.71 -9.52 -19.71
N GLU A 25 -13.03 -9.66 -19.66
CA GLU A 25 -13.96 -8.92 -20.51
C GLU A 25 -13.89 -7.41 -20.28
N LEU A 26 -13.98 -6.98 -19.01
CA LEU A 26 -14.00 -5.54 -18.66
C LEU A 26 -12.70 -4.82 -18.98
N LEU A 27 -11.57 -5.53 -18.96
CA LEU A 27 -10.24 -4.97 -19.26
C LEU A 27 -9.76 -5.27 -20.68
N ASP A 28 -10.57 -5.97 -21.47
CA ASP A 28 -10.27 -6.38 -22.86
C ASP A 28 -8.91 -7.08 -23.01
N VAL A 29 -8.70 -8.11 -22.14
CA VAL A 29 -7.49 -8.93 -22.15
C VAL A 29 -7.83 -10.41 -21.91
N SER A 30 -6.88 -11.31 -22.18
CA SER A 30 -7.07 -12.73 -21.92
C SER A 30 -7.17 -13.05 -20.42
N GLN A 31 -7.90 -14.11 -20.07
CA GLN A 31 -7.93 -14.62 -18.70
C GLN A 31 -6.54 -15.02 -18.17
N VAL A 32 -5.64 -15.46 -19.05
CA VAL A 32 -4.26 -15.79 -18.69
C VAL A 32 -3.53 -14.53 -18.22
N THR A 33 -3.75 -13.41 -18.91
CA THR A 33 -3.16 -12.11 -18.54
C THR A 33 -3.70 -11.66 -17.18
N ILE A 34 -5.02 -11.76 -16.96
CA ILE A 34 -5.63 -11.43 -15.66
C ILE A 34 -5.07 -12.30 -14.53
N ARG A 35 -4.95 -13.61 -14.74
CA ARG A 35 -4.39 -14.51 -13.73
C ARG A 35 -2.97 -14.13 -13.33
N LYS A 36 -2.10 -13.77 -14.28
CA LYS A 36 -0.73 -13.30 -13.99
C LYS A 36 -0.73 -12.00 -13.18
N ASP A 37 -1.60 -11.05 -13.53
CA ASP A 37 -1.71 -9.81 -12.77
C ASP A 37 -2.25 -10.07 -11.36
N LEU A 38 -3.24 -10.96 -11.21
CA LEU A 38 -3.78 -11.35 -9.90
C LEU A 38 -2.76 -12.10 -9.06
N ASP A 39 -1.96 -13.01 -9.63
CA ASP A 39 -0.90 -13.73 -8.92
C ASP A 39 0.10 -12.72 -8.33
N HIS A 40 0.54 -11.75 -9.12
CA HIS A 40 1.43 -10.68 -8.64
C HIS A 40 0.80 -9.81 -7.53
N LEU A 41 -0.47 -9.43 -7.68
CA LEU A 41 -1.18 -8.63 -6.68
C LEU A 41 -1.47 -9.41 -5.39
N GLU A 42 -1.64 -10.73 -5.48
CA GLU A 42 -1.80 -11.63 -4.34
C GLU A 42 -0.47 -11.82 -3.59
N GLU A 43 0.66 -11.97 -4.30
CA GLU A 43 2.00 -11.99 -3.72
C GLU A 43 2.31 -10.69 -2.96
N GLU A 44 1.88 -9.54 -3.49
CA GLU A 44 1.98 -8.24 -2.80
C GLU A 44 0.97 -8.06 -1.66
N GLY A 45 0.06 -9.02 -1.44
CA GLY A 45 -0.96 -8.99 -0.40
C GLY A 45 -2.11 -8.00 -0.65
N LEU A 46 -2.26 -7.50 -1.87
CA LEU A 46 -3.24 -6.47 -2.23
C LEU A 46 -4.63 -7.04 -2.51
N LEU A 47 -4.71 -8.27 -3.00
CA LEU A 47 -5.94 -9.00 -3.31
C LEU A 47 -5.79 -10.45 -2.86
N SER A 48 -6.87 -11.23 -2.96
CA SER A 48 -6.80 -12.68 -2.90
C SER A 48 -7.58 -13.31 -4.05
N ARG A 49 -7.23 -14.55 -4.38
CA ARG A 49 -7.90 -15.32 -5.41
C ARG A 49 -8.44 -16.64 -4.85
N GLU A 50 -9.73 -16.89 -5.05
CA GLU A 50 -10.38 -18.12 -4.63
C GLU A 50 -11.28 -18.65 -5.74
N HIS A 51 -11.11 -19.91 -6.15
CA HIS A 51 -11.98 -20.65 -7.05
C HIS A 51 -12.39 -19.88 -8.34
N GLY A 52 -11.46 -19.15 -8.95
CA GLY A 52 -11.72 -18.38 -10.17
C GLY A 52 -12.27 -16.97 -9.94
N TYR A 53 -12.35 -16.52 -8.70
CA TYR A 53 -12.72 -15.17 -8.30
C TYR A 53 -11.52 -14.39 -7.76
N ALA A 54 -11.51 -13.09 -8.03
CA ALA A 54 -10.70 -12.11 -7.31
C ALA A 54 -11.55 -11.45 -6.22
N LEU A 55 -11.00 -11.29 -5.04
CA LEU A 55 -11.72 -10.74 -3.87
C LEU A 55 -10.81 -9.94 -2.94
N ILE A 56 -11.43 -9.12 -2.10
CA ILE A 56 -10.78 -8.41 -1.01
C ILE A 56 -10.87 -9.23 0.27
N LYS A 57 -9.72 -9.50 0.87
CA LYS A 57 -9.62 -10.38 2.04
C LYS A 57 -10.26 -9.80 3.31
N ASN A 58 -9.93 -8.54 3.61
CA ASN A 58 -10.42 -7.83 4.80
C ASN A 58 -10.34 -6.32 4.55
N ALA A 59 -11.46 -5.62 4.61
CA ALA A 59 -11.50 -4.17 4.37
C ALA A 59 -10.68 -3.34 5.38
N ASN A 60 -10.42 -3.88 6.57
CA ASN A 60 -9.61 -3.23 7.61
C ASN A 60 -8.11 -3.55 7.50
N ASP A 61 -7.74 -4.58 6.74
CA ASP A 61 -6.33 -4.90 6.50
C ASP A 61 -5.62 -3.76 5.77
N ILE A 62 -4.39 -3.46 6.19
CA ILE A 62 -3.60 -2.34 5.64
C ILE A 62 -3.33 -2.50 4.14
N ASN A 63 -3.15 -3.74 3.65
CA ASN A 63 -2.94 -3.99 2.23
C ASN A 63 -4.21 -3.67 1.44
N THR A 64 -5.38 -4.13 1.90
CA THR A 64 -6.67 -3.79 1.31
C THR A 64 -6.90 -2.27 1.32
N ARG A 65 -6.67 -1.61 2.46
CA ARG A 65 -6.78 -0.15 2.57
C ARG A 65 -5.84 0.58 1.62
N LEU A 66 -4.66 0.03 1.33
CA LEU A 66 -3.73 0.62 0.37
C LEU A 66 -4.33 0.68 -1.05
N THR A 67 -5.12 -0.34 -1.44
CA THR A 67 -5.72 -0.40 -2.78
C THR A 67 -6.91 0.53 -2.97
N ILE A 68 -7.66 0.81 -1.91
CA ILE A 68 -8.86 1.67 -1.96
C ILE A 68 -8.43 3.12 -2.25
N ASN A 69 -8.96 3.71 -3.33
CA ASN A 69 -8.64 5.07 -3.79
C ASN A 69 -7.11 5.30 -3.97
N TYR A 70 -6.39 4.30 -4.45
CA TYR A 70 -4.94 4.34 -4.61
C TYR A 70 -4.45 5.60 -5.33
N ASP A 71 -5.07 5.96 -6.48
CA ASP A 71 -4.65 7.12 -7.27
C ASP A 71 -4.77 8.44 -6.50
N LYS A 72 -5.84 8.60 -5.73
CA LYS A 72 -6.01 9.79 -4.87
C LYS A 72 -4.98 9.83 -3.74
N LYS A 73 -4.67 8.67 -3.15
CA LYS A 73 -3.67 8.58 -2.08
C LYS A 73 -2.27 8.86 -2.60
N ILE A 74 -1.91 8.38 -3.79
CA ILE A 74 -0.59 8.66 -4.36
C ILE A 74 -0.46 10.15 -4.73
N GLU A 75 -1.53 10.78 -5.21
CA GLU A 75 -1.56 12.23 -5.46
C GLU A 75 -1.33 13.02 -4.16
N ILE A 76 -2.05 12.67 -3.08
CA ILE A 76 -1.87 13.29 -1.76
C ILE A 76 -0.45 13.07 -1.24
N ALA A 77 0.06 11.84 -1.32
CA ALA A 77 1.40 11.49 -0.88
C ALA A 77 2.49 12.28 -1.64
N THR A 78 2.33 12.44 -2.96
CA THR A 78 3.26 13.20 -3.79
C THR A 78 3.27 14.67 -3.40
N LYS A 79 2.10 15.29 -3.26
CA LYS A 79 1.99 16.69 -2.81
C LYS A 79 2.55 16.89 -1.40
N ALA A 80 2.30 15.97 -0.49
CA ALA A 80 2.86 16.03 0.86
C ALA A 80 4.40 15.89 0.84
N ALA A 81 4.95 15.02 0.00
CA ALA A 81 6.39 14.88 -0.16
C ALA A 81 7.05 16.15 -0.71
N GLU A 82 6.37 16.94 -1.55
CA GLU A 82 6.88 18.24 -2.04
C GLU A 82 7.11 19.25 -0.90
N MET A 83 6.31 19.16 0.17
CA MET A 83 6.43 20.04 1.34
C MET A 83 7.65 19.72 2.24
N VAL A 84 8.29 18.57 2.04
CA VAL A 84 9.42 18.11 2.84
C VAL A 84 10.73 18.46 2.13
N SER A 85 11.72 18.98 2.87
CA SER A 85 13.07 19.27 2.38
C SER A 85 14.01 18.08 2.57
N ASN A 86 15.11 18.05 1.81
CA ASN A 86 16.17 17.07 2.04
C ASN A 86 16.77 17.23 3.45
N GLY A 87 17.11 16.13 4.09
CA GLY A 87 17.69 16.11 5.42
C GLY A 87 16.70 16.18 6.57
N GLU A 88 15.41 16.39 6.29
CA GLU A 88 14.39 16.51 7.34
C GLU A 88 14.04 15.19 8.01
N THR A 89 13.51 15.32 9.22
CA THR A 89 12.91 14.21 9.98
C THR A 89 11.39 14.33 9.89
N VAL A 90 10.74 13.26 9.42
CA VAL A 90 9.29 13.21 9.23
C VAL A 90 8.70 12.14 10.14
N MET A 91 7.66 12.50 10.91
CA MET A 91 6.90 11.54 11.70
C MET A 91 5.66 11.10 10.91
N LEU A 92 5.50 9.79 10.75
CA LEU A 92 4.39 9.18 10.01
C LEU A 92 3.67 8.17 10.89
N GLU A 93 2.38 8.38 11.09
CA GLU A 93 1.52 7.42 11.77
C GLU A 93 1.16 6.24 10.84
N SER A 94 0.72 5.12 11.42
CA SER A 94 0.26 3.96 10.68
C SER A 94 -0.94 4.29 9.80
N GLY A 95 -0.83 4.03 8.49
CA GLY A 95 -1.90 4.28 7.54
C GLY A 95 -1.47 4.09 6.09
N SER A 96 -2.43 3.75 5.24
CA SER A 96 -2.15 3.46 3.83
C SER A 96 -1.66 4.69 3.04
N THR A 97 -2.16 5.89 3.33
CA THR A 97 -1.67 7.13 2.69
C THR A 97 -0.27 7.49 3.19
N CYS A 98 -0.01 7.32 4.51
CA CYS A 98 1.31 7.54 5.10
C CYS A 98 2.35 6.54 4.54
N THR A 99 1.94 5.31 4.24
CA THR A 99 2.81 4.33 3.57
C THR A 99 3.27 4.85 2.20
N LEU A 100 2.33 5.33 1.38
CA LEU A 100 2.67 5.91 0.07
C LEU A 100 3.52 7.17 0.20
N LEU A 101 3.27 7.99 1.21
CA LEU A 101 4.12 9.16 1.49
C LEU A 101 5.55 8.75 1.84
N ALA A 102 5.74 7.74 2.67
CA ALA A 102 7.08 7.22 2.98
C ALA A 102 7.81 6.74 1.72
N GLU A 103 7.12 6.02 0.81
CA GLU A 103 7.68 5.60 -0.47
C GLU A 103 8.02 6.79 -1.40
N GLN A 104 7.17 7.84 -1.44
CA GLN A 104 7.46 9.04 -2.23
C GLN A 104 8.65 9.84 -1.66
N LEU A 105 8.74 9.97 -0.34
CA LEU A 105 9.89 10.60 0.32
C LEU A 105 11.19 9.88 -0.04
N ALA A 106 11.19 8.54 -0.02
CA ALA A 106 12.35 7.74 -0.40
C ALA A 106 12.78 7.95 -1.87
N LYS A 107 11.81 8.19 -2.77
CA LYS A 107 12.07 8.39 -4.20
C LYS A 107 12.49 9.82 -4.55
N LEU A 108 11.91 10.81 -3.88
CA LEU A 108 11.99 12.22 -4.26
C LEU A 108 12.97 13.03 -3.42
N LYS A 109 13.34 12.54 -2.23
CA LYS A 109 14.16 13.29 -1.27
C LYS A 109 15.40 12.51 -0.86
N LYS A 110 16.40 13.25 -0.34
CA LYS A 110 17.67 12.68 0.14
C LYS A 110 17.81 12.91 1.65
N ASP A 111 18.52 12.01 2.29
CA ASP A 111 18.89 12.09 3.72
C ASP A 111 17.71 12.20 4.70
N ILE A 112 16.54 11.65 4.33
CA ILE A 112 15.34 11.68 5.15
C ILE A 112 15.47 10.70 6.32
N THR A 113 15.05 11.15 7.51
CA THR A 113 14.80 10.30 8.67
C THR A 113 13.29 10.13 8.83
N ILE A 114 12.80 8.89 8.91
CA ILE A 114 11.38 8.59 9.17
C ILE A 114 11.23 8.02 10.57
N ILE A 115 10.35 8.64 11.36
CA ILE A 115 9.89 8.12 12.66
C ILE A 115 8.46 7.61 12.45
N THR A 116 8.19 6.36 12.81
CA THR A 116 6.85 5.78 12.63
C THR A 116 6.52 4.74 13.69
N ASN A 117 5.24 4.61 14.03
CA ASN A 117 4.72 3.50 14.80
C ASN A 117 4.27 2.31 13.91
N SER A 118 4.43 2.40 12.60
CA SER A 118 3.98 1.40 11.64
C SER A 118 5.10 0.43 11.27
N ALA A 119 4.96 -0.83 11.70
CA ALA A 119 5.82 -1.92 11.22
C ALA A 119 5.67 -2.11 9.70
N TYR A 120 4.45 -1.91 9.17
CA TYR A 120 4.19 -1.98 7.74
C TYR A 120 5.00 -0.96 6.93
N ILE A 121 5.00 0.31 7.35
CA ILE A 121 5.82 1.35 6.70
C ILE A 121 7.30 0.98 6.78
N ALA A 122 7.80 0.60 7.96
CA ALA A 122 9.21 0.25 8.14
C ALA A 122 9.65 -0.89 7.22
N ILE A 123 8.81 -1.93 7.05
CA ILE A 123 9.09 -3.05 6.14
C ILE A 123 9.06 -2.59 4.68
N ARG A 124 8.09 -1.78 4.28
CA ARG A 124 7.93 -1.30 2.89
C ARG A 124 9.08 -0.44 2.40
N ILE A 125 9.69 0.33 3.28
CA ILE A 125 10.79 1.25 2.92
C ILE A 125 12.19 0.73 3.29
N ARG A 126 12.32 -0.48 3.84
CA ARG A 126 13.60 -1.03 4.34
C ARG A 126 14.71 -1.07 3.30
N ASP A 127 14.35 -1.34 2.04
CA ASP A 127 15.30 -1.47 0.93
C ASP A 127 15.36 -0.18 0.05
N LEU A 128 14.67 0.89 0.48
CA LEU A 128 14.65 2.18 -0.20
C LEU A 128 15.72 3.12 0.38
N PRO A 129 16.19 4.14 -0.37
CA PRO A 129 17.26 5.04 0.04
C PRO A 129 16.82 6.05 1.12
N ILE A 130 16.42 5.56 2.28
CA ILE A 130 16.11 6.33 3.49
C ILE A 130 17.34 6.33 4.40
N ARG A 131 17.73 7.50 4.90
CA ARG A 131 18.87 7.63 5.80
C ARG A 131 18.70 6.85 7.11
N LYS A 132 17.52 6.97 7.73
CA LYS A 132 17.21 6.34 9.01
C LYS A 132 15.72 6.09 9.16
N VAL A 133 15.36 4.93 9.67
CA VAL A 133 14.01 4.60 10.10
C VAL A 133 14.03 4.33 11.60
N ILE A 134 13.18 5.05 12.35
CA ILE A 134 12.97 4.85 13.77
C ILE A 134 11.57 4.28 13.95
N LEU A 135 11.50 3.01 14.32
CA LEU A 135 10.23 2.34 14.62
C LEU A 135 9.93 2.49 16.11
N LEU A 136 8.83 3.16 16.42
CA LEU A 136 8.36 3.32 17.79
C LEU A 136 7.73 2.00 18.27
N GLY A 137 8.13 1.53 19.44
CA GLY A 137 7.63 0.30 20.04
C GLY A 137 6.27 0.48 20.71
N GLY A 138 5.60 -0.64 21.00
CA GLY A 138 4.30 -0.66 21.66
C GLY A 138 3.60 -2.00 21.51
N GLU A 139 2.30 -2.04 21.80
CA GLU A 139 1.44 -3.19 21.52
C GLU A 139 1.17 -3.27 20.03
N TYR A 140 1.43 -4.43 19.42
CA TYR A 140 1.26 -4.62 17.97
C TYR A 140 -0.20 -4.91 17.60
N GLN A 141 -0.76 -4.10 16.72
CA GLN A 141 -2.11 -4.27 16.16
C GLN A 141 -2.04 -4.91 14.77
N LYS A 142 -2.59 -6.12 14.65
CA LYS A 142 -2.45 -6.97 13.45
C LYS A 142 -3.08 -6.38 12.18
N GLU A 143 -4.25 -5.72 12.30
CA GLU A 143 -5.01 -5.20 11.16
C GLU A 143 -4.29 -4.05 10.45
N TYR A 144 -3.66 -3.14 11.21
CA TYR A 144 -2.94 -2.00 10.59
C TYR A 144 -1.42 -2.19 10.62
N GLN A 145 -0.94 -3.30 11.16
CA GLN A 145 0.49 -3.59 11.31
C GLN A 145 1.27 -2.41 11.93
N GLY A 146 0.70 -1.85 12.99
CA GLY A 146 1.24 -0.71 13.71
C GLY A 146 1.26 -0.92 15.21
N MET A 147 2.01 -0.09 15.91
CA MET A 147 2.16 -0.10 17.36
C MET A 147 1.25 0.95 18.01
N VAL A 148 0.67 0.62 19.16
CA VAL A 148 -0.14 1.53 19.97
C VAL A 148 0.29 1.44 21.44
N GLY A 149 -0.18 2.37 22.26
CA GLY A 149 0.05 2.37 23.70
C GLY A 149 0.97 3.49 24.19
N PRO A 150 1.29 3.51 25.49
CA PRO A 150 1.97 4.64 26.13
C PRO A 150 3.41 4.86 25.63
N LEU A 151 4.04 3.86 25.02
CA LEU A 151 5.39 3.98 24.45
C LEU A 151 5.43 4.65 23.06
N VAL A 152 4.26 4.93 22.47
CA VAL A 152 4.11 5.55 21.14
C VAL A 152 3.69 7.03 21.26
N ARG A 153 3.44 7.52 22.45
CA ARG A 153 3.00 8.89 22.73
C ARG A 153 4.17 9.85 22.88
#